data_53531c0cbe24afd62fc651a6d0e1f003
#
_entry.id   53531c0cbe24afd62fc651a6d0e1f003
#
_cell.length_a   1.000
_cell.length_b   1.000
_cell.length_c   1.000
_cell.angle_alpha   90.00
_cell.angle_beta   90.00
_cell.angle_gamma   90.00
#
_symmetry.space_group_name_H-M   'P 1'
#
loop_
_entity.id
_entity.type
_entity.pdbx_description
1 polymer ?
#
loop_
_entity_poly.entity_id
_entity_poly.type
_entity_poly.pdbx_seq_one_letter_code
_entity_poly.pdbx_strand_id
1 'polypeptide(L)'
;RKGKVQLIDATEWHRPLRKNLGDKNCELGEEQIKQVCDAFLDFKETEQSKIFNNADFGYWKITVDRPLRIEGIDTNRAYKAKEIKELKDTGTVSEDAPPVIKKIHKAGTEPYPIRGRFEVEIDGKPRVVEYEHDGDLRDTEQIPLTEDGGIEAFLTREVLPHAGDAWYLGDKVKDRLRSKLPPLLLQADTDAKPR
;
A
#
# COMPACT_ATOMS: atom_id res chain seq x y z
N ARG A 1 -11.50 22.36 -10.94
CA ARG A 1 -10.25 22.04 -10.22
C ARG A 1 -10.43 20.95 -9.15
N LYS A 2 -11.68 20.61 -8.81
CA LYS A 2 -11.96 19.55 -7.83
C LYS A 2 -11.38 18.21 -8.28
N GLY A 3 -10.70 17.50 -7.37
CA GLY A 3 -10.09 16.19 -7.67
C GLY A 3 -8.82 16.24 -8.52
N LYS A 4 -8.23 17.42 -8.71
CA LYS A 4 -7.02 17.63 -9.49
C LYS A 4 -5.93 18.31 -8.67
N VAL A 5 -4.67 17.97 -8.97
CA VAL A 5 -3.47 18.63 -8.45
C VAL A 5 -2.72 19.25 -9.64
N GLN A 6 -2.39 20.52 -9.51
CA GLN A 6 -1.48 21.17 -10.46
C GLN A 6 -0.10 21.28 -9.83
N LEU A 7 0.91 20.80 -10.52
CA LEU A 7 2.32 21.01 -10.19
C LEU A 7 2.88 22.05 -11.13
N ILE A 8 3.49 23.08 -10.55
CA ILE A 8 4.12 24.18 -11.31
C ILE A 8 5.62 24.13 -11.00
N ASP A 9 6.42 23.93 -12.05
CA ASP A 9 7.87 24.05 -11.97
C ASP A 9 8.26 25.53 -12.19
N ALA A 10 8.60 26.20 -11.12
CA ALA A 10 9.04 27.59 -11.11
C ALA A 10 10.57 27.71 -10.90
N THR A 11 11.33 26.63 -11.10
CA THR A 11 12.77 26.59 -10.84
C THR A 11 13.51 27.68 -11.59
N GLU A 12 13.14 27.95 -12.83
CA GLU A 12 13.74 28.99 -13.66
C GLU A 12 13.10 30.38 -13.46
N TRP A 13 12.02 30.47 -12.70
CA TRP A 13 11.30 31.73 -12.46
C TRP A 13 11.84 32.43 -11.23
N HIS A 14 13.07 32.91 -11.32
CA HIS A 14 13.73 33.64 -10.26
C HIS A 14 14.60 34.77 -10.81
N ARG A 15 15.02 35.70 -9.97
CA ARG A 15 16.02 36.69 -10.29
C ARG A 15 17.20 36.60 -9.30
N PRO A 16 18.44 36.80 -9.76
CA PRO A 16 19.57 36.78 -8.86
C PRO A 16 19.54 37.97 -7.90
N LEU A 17 19.96 37.74 -6.67
CA LEU A 17 20.19 38.81 -5.71
C LEU A 17 21.45 39.59 -6.08
N ARG A 18 21.43 40.92 -5.90
CA ARG A 18 22.62 41.77 -6.08
C ARG A 18 23.75 41.42 -5.10
N LYS A 19 23.39 40.92 -3.90
CA LYS A 19 24.31 40.44 -2.88
C LYS A 19 23.64 39.23 -2.17
N ASN A 20 24.41 38.15 -2.04
CA ASN A 20 23.92 36.96 -1.36
C ASN A 20 23.58 37.23 0.12
N LEU A 21 22.52 36.60 0.60
CA LEU A 21 22.11 36.59 1.99
C LEU A 21 22.36 35.19 2.55
N GLY A 22 23.58 34.94 3.02
CA GLY A 22 24.04 33.59 3.35
C GLY A 22 24.03 32.71 2.09
N ASP A 23 23.39 31.57 2.17
CA ASP A 23 23.26 30.62 1.06
C ASP A 23 22.21 31.04 0.01
N LYS A 24 21.38 32.05 0.31
CA LYS A 24 20.37 32.56 -0.60
C LYS A 24 21.01 33.47 -1.64
N ASN A 25 20.93 33.07 -2.92
CA ASN A 25 21.49 33.79 -4.06
C ASN A 25 20.46 34.35 -5.05
N CYS A 26 19.19 33.96 -4.89
CA CYS A 26 18.09 34.37 -5.79
C CYS A 26 16.81 34.66 -4.98
N GLU A 27 15.85 35.30 -5.64
CA GLU A 27 14.53 35.61 -5.07
C GLU A 27 13.46 35.61 -6.18
N LEU A 28 12.19 35.53 -5.76
CA LEU A 28 11.05 35.82 -6.62
C LEU A 28 10.77 37.33 -6.59
N GLY A 29 10.88 37.97 -7.74
CA GLY A 29 10.43 39.36 -7.91
C GLY A 29 8.92 39.39 -8.27
N GLU A 30 8.39 40.60 -8.43
CA GLU A 30 6.96 40.80 -8.74
C GLU A 30 6.55 40.11 -10.05
N GLU A 31 7.40 40.13 -11.08
CA GLU A 31 7.15 39.46 -12.36
C GLU A 31 7.07 37.93 -12.20
N GLN A 32 8.00 37.33 -11.46
CA GLN A 32 8.02 35.89 -11.22
C GLN A 32 6.83 35.45 -10.36
N ILE A 33 6.48 36.23 -9.35
CA ILE A 33 5.27 36.00 -8.54
C ILE A 33 4.02 36.05 -9.44
N LYS A 34 3.95 37.04 -10.34
CA LYS A 34 2.83 37.14 -11.29
C LYS A 34 2.79 35.93 -12.23
N GLN A 35 3.93 35.48 -12.77
CA GLN A 35 4.00 34.27 -13.61
C GLN A 35 3.45 33.03 -12.89
N VAL A 36 3.85 32.81 -11.62
CA VAL A 36 3.33 31.70 -10.82
C VAL A 36 1.82 31.84 -10.62
N CYS A 37 1.33 33.04 -10.28
CA CYS A 37 -0.09 33.31 -10.10
C CYS A 37 -0.88 33.09 -11.40
N ASP A 38 -0.39 33.58 -12.52
CA ASP A 38 -1.03 33.42 -13.82
C ASP A 38 -1.09 31.94 -14.22
N ALA A 39 0.00 31.19 -14.07
CA ALA A 39 0.04 29.74 -14.34
C ALA A 39 -0.96 28.98 -13.43
N PHE A 40 -1.05 29.35 -12.16
CA PHE A 40 -2.02 28.76 -11.22
C PHE A 40 -3.46 29.09 -11.60
N LEU A 41 -3.74 30.35 -11.97
CA LEU A 41 -5.10 30.82 -12.31
C LEU A 41 -5.55 30.26 -13.66
N ASP A 42 -4.66 30.18 -14.64
CA ASP A 42 -4.97 29.61 -15.95
C ASP A 42 -5.32 28.14 -15.90
N PHE A 43 -4.70 27.41 -14.99
CA PHE A 43 -4.93 25.98 -14.79
C PHE A 43 -4.82 25.19 -16.10
N LYS A 44 -3.73 25.38 -16.82
CA LYS A 44 -3.45 24.70 -18.10
C LYS A 44 -2.16 23.90 -18.01
N GLU A 45 -2.08 22.86 -18.82
CA GLU A 45 -0.84 22.14 -19.03
C GLU A 45 0.07 22.92 -19.95
N THR A 46 1.31 23.13 -19.51
CA THR A 46 2.39 23.77 -20.24
C THR A 46 3.68 23.00 -20.00
N GLU A 47 4.78 23.51 -20.50
CA GLU A 47 6.09 22.94 -20.18
C GLU A 47 6.38 22.99 -18.67
N GLN A 48 5.96 24.06 -17.99
CA GLN A 48 6.18 24.28 -16.56
C GLN A 48 4.99 23.88 -15.69
N SER A 49 3.86 23.50 -16.25
CA SER A 49 2.64 23.16 -15.49
C SER A 49 2.06 21.82 -15.92
N LYS A 50 1.91 20.90 -14.98
CA LYS A 50 1.28 19.59 -15.20
C LYS A 50 0.07 19.42 -14.28
N ILE A 51 -1.00 18.80 -14.79
CA ILE A 51 -2.24 18.57 -14.07
C ILE A 51 -2.47 17.07 -13.91
N PHE A 52 -2.60 16.65 -12.67
CA PHE A 52 -2.79 15.26 -12.28
C PHE A 52 -4.14 15.07 -11.61
N ASN A 53 -4.65 13.83 -11.57
CA ASN A 53 -5.75 13.46 -10.70
C ASN A 53 -5.24 13.23 -9.28
N ASN A 54 -6.09 13.44 -8.27
CA ASN A 54 -5.72 13.13 -6.90
C ASN A 54 -5.36 11.65 -6.73
N ALA A 55 -5.99 10.75 -7.49
CA ALA A 55 -5.71 9.33 -7.46
C ALA A 55 -4.26 8.98 -7.87
N ASP A 56 -3.64 9.79 -8.72
CA ASP A 56 -2.26 9.59 -9.18
C ASP A 56 -1.23 9.70 -8.03
N PHE A 57 -1.60 10.35 -6.92
CA PHE A 57 -0.79 10.49 -5.72
C PHE A 57 -1.22 9.57 -4.57
N GLY A 58 -2.25 8.77 -4.80
CA GLY A 58 -2.79 7.86 -3.81
C GLY A 58 -2.25 6.44 -3.95
N TYR A 59 -2.30 5.71 -2.85
CA TYR A 59 -1.94 4.30 -2.85
C TYR A 59 -2.72 3.54 -1.77
N TRP A 60 -2.98 2.26 -2.04
CA TRP A 60 -3.39 1.33 -1.00
C TRP A 60 -2.17 0.88 -0.22
N LYS A 61 -2.24 0.97 1.08
CA LYS A 61 -1.28 0.32 1.95
C LYS A 61 -1.88 -0.98 2.43
N ILE A 62 -1.27 -2.10 2.06
CA ILE A 62 -1.69 -3.43 2.46
C ILE A 62 -0.60 -4.09 3.32
N THR A 63 -1.01 -5.05 4.13
CA THR A 63 -0.09 -5.94 4.83
C THR A 63 -0.11 -7.28 4.13
N VAL A 64 1.07 -7.75 3.76
CA VAL A 64 1.31 -9.05 3.17
C VAL A 64 1.82 -9.98 4.27
N ASP A 65 1.13 -11.08 4.45
CA ASP A 65 1.46 -12.11 5.44
C ASP A 65 1.98 -13.36 4.71
N ARG A 66 2.89 -14.09 5.33
CA ARG A 66 3.33 -15.43 4.95
C ARG A 66 3.09 -16.41 6.09
N PRO A 67 2.94 -17.72 5.81
CA PRO A 67 2.62 -18.69 6.83
C PRO A 67 3.79 -18.92 7.80
N LEU A 68 3.45 -19.01 9.08
CA LEU A 68 4.37 -19.52 10.09
C LEU A 68 4.61 -21.01 9.85
N ARG A 69 5.86 -21.40 9.73
CA ARG A 69 6.29 -22.77 9.45
C ARG A 69 7.14 -23.31 10.61
N ILE A 70 6.74 -24.44 11.17
CA ILE A 70 7.40 -25.02 12.36
C ILE A 70 7.60 -26.52 12.12
N GLU A 71 8.77 -27.01 12.45
CA GLU A 71 9.11 -28.44 12.34
C GLU A 71 8.32 -29.31 13.34
N GLY A 72 8.00 -30.53 12.93
CA GLY A 72 7.42 -31.54 13.80
C GLY A 72 5.95 -31.33 14.20
N ILE A 73 5.24 -30.43 13.52
CA ILE A 73 3.81 -30.21 13.77
C ILE A 73 2.92 -31.22 13.04
N ASP A 74 1.73 -31.46 13.58
CA ASP A 74 0.66 -32.23 12.92
C ASP A 74 -0.08 -31.36 11.90
N THR A 75 -0.04 -31.75 10.64
CA THR A 75 -0.65 -31.01 9.51
C THR A 75 -2.14 -31.32 9.31
N ASN A 76 -2.72 -32.25 10.08
CA ASN A 76 -4.11 -32.66 9.92
C ASN A 76 -5.07 -31.95 10.88
N ARG A 77 -4.59 -31.04 11.72
CA ARG A 77 -5.41 -30.32 12.68
C ARG A 77 -5.17 -28.81 12.72
N ALA A 78 -6.14 -28.10 13.21
CA ALA A 78 -5.98 -26.68 13.55
C ALA A 78 -5.43 -26.52 14.97
N TYR A 79 -4.56 -25.52 15.15
CA TYR A 79 -3.96 -25.16 16.43
C TYR A 79 -4.68 -23.98 17.07
N LYS A 80 -4.91 -24.06 18.38
CA LYS A 80 -5.50 -22.94 19.15
C LYS A 80 -4.45 -21.86 19.42
N ALA A 81 -4.90 -20.63 19.67
CA ALA A 81 -4.03 -19.50 19.92
C ALA A 81 -2.96 -19.73 21.02
N LYS A 82 -3.30 -20.48 22.07
CA LYS A 82 -2.38 -20.82 23.15
C LYS A 82 -1.28 -21.78 22.66
N GLU A 83 -1.66 -22.84 21.92
CA GLU A 83 -0.72 -23.80 21.32
C GLU A 83 0.20 -23.11 20.31
N ILE A 84 -0.34 -22.21 19.47
CA ILE A 84 0.44 -21.43 18.51
C ILE A 84 1.51 -20.58 19.23
N LYS A 85 1.14 -19.98 20.36
CA LYS A 85 2.09 -19.19 21.16
C LYS A 85 3.20 -20.09 21.73
N GLU A 86 2.86 -21.22 22.29
CA GLU A 86 3.83 -22.20 22.80
C GLU A 86 4.75 -22.71 21.68
N LEU A 87 4.19 -22.97 20.48
CA LEU A 87 4.98 -23.37 19.30
C LEU A 87 5.94 -22.26 18.82
N LYS A 88 5.52 -21.00 18.90
CA LYS A 88 6.40 -19.85 18.56
C LYS A 88 7.57 -19.73 19.56
N ASP A 89 7.34 -20.03 20.83
CA ASP A 89 8.34 -19.88 21.89
C ASP A 89 9.32 -21.06 21.93
N THR A 90 8.92 -22.27 21.51
CA THR A 90 9.69 -23.52 21.69
C THR A 90 10.02 -24.26 20.41
N GLY A 91 9.30 -23.98 19.32
CA GLY A 91 9.45 -24.70 18.04
C GLY A 91 10.61 -24.16 17.20
N THR A 92 11.12 -25.02 16.31
CA THR A 92 12.12 -24.64 15.30
C THR A 92 11.40 -24.14 14.07
N VAL A 93 11.58 -22.85 13.75
CA VAL A 93 11.08 -22.24 12.51
C VAL A 93 12.00 -22.61 11.37
N SER A 94 11.45 -23.09 10.26
CA SER A 94 12.19 -23.46 9.05
C SER A 94 11.34 -23.21 7.81
N GLU A 95 11.93 -22.71 6.73
CA GLU A 95 11.22 -22.48 5.46
C GLU A 95 10.68 -23.76 4.83
N ASP A 96 11.34 -24.89 5.06
CA ASP A 96 10.93 -26.20 4.55
C ASP A 96 9.88 -26.89 5.44
N ALA A 97 9.62 -26.36 6.63
CA ALA A 97 8.66 -26.93 7.57
C ALA A 97 7.22 -26.71 7.10
N PRO A 98 6.28 -27.58 7.52
CA PRO A 98 4.87 -27.41 7.20
C PRO A 98 4.28 -26.14 7.86
N PRO A 99 3.32 -25.47 7.20
CA PRO A 99 2.67 -24.29 7.74
C PRO A 99 1.69 -24.63 8.87
N VAL A 100 1.64 -23.80 9.90
CA VAL A 100 0.77 -23.97 11.07
C VAL A 100 -0.68 -23.61 10.68
N ILE A 101 -1.58 -24.59 10.75
CA ILE A 101 -3.00 -24.40 10.47
C ILE A 101 -3.67 -23.75 11.67
N LYS A 102 -4.19 -22.55 11.45
CA LYS A 102 -4.97 -21.79 12.43
C LYS A 102 -6.44 -22.17 12.43
N LYS A 103 -7.00 -22.46 11.25
CA LYS A 103 -8.42 -22.76 11.08
C LYS A 103 -8.65 -23.68 9.91
N ILE A 104 -9.56 -24.65 10.09
CA ILE A 104 -10.08 -25.51 9.05
C ILE A 104 -11.51 -25.07 8.77
N HIS A 105 -11.83 -24.77 7.52
CA HIS A 105 -13.15 -24.37 7.08
C HIS A 105 -14.10 -25.58 6.90
N LYS A 106 -15.39 -25.29 6.84
CA LYS A 106 -16.42 -26.29 6.52
C LYS A 106 -16.22 -26.81 5.10
N ALA A 107 -16.67 -28.03 4.86
CA ALA A 107 -16.68 -28.60 3.50
C ALA A 107 -17.48 -27.71 2.54
N GLY A 108 -17.00 -27.56 1.30
CA GLY A 108 -17.62 -26.70 0.29
C GLY A 108 -17.21 -25.21 0.36
N THR A 109 -16.30 -24.83 1.27
CA THR A 109 -15.69 -23.51 1.22
C THR A 109 -14.76 -23.42 0.00
N GLU A 110 -14.85 -22.36 -0.77
CA GLU A 110 -13.97 -22.12 -1.92
C GLU A 110 -12.58 -21.64 -1.49
N PRO A 111 -11.51 -22.22 -2.05
CA PRO A 111 -10.15 -21.74 -1.81
C PRO A 111 -9.95 -20.35 -2.41
N TYR A 112 -9.16 -19.53 -1.76
CA TYR A 112 -8.78 -18.21 -2.24
C TYR A 112 -7.40 -17.83 -1.67
N PRO A 113 -6.31 -18.40 -2.21
CA PRO A 113 -4.97 -18.29 -1.61
C PRO A 113 -4.51 -16.88 -1.38
N ILE A 114 -4.71 -15.97 -2.34
CA ILE A 114 -4.34 -14.55 -2.21
C ILE A 114 -5.03 -13.83 -1.05
N ARG A 115 -6.09 -14.44 -0.49
CA ARG A 115 -6.83 -14.00 0.70
C ARG A 115 -6.63 -14.92 1.90
N GLY A 116 -5.60 -15.78 1.89
CA GLY A 116 -5.22 -16.65 2.99
C GLY A 116 -6.08 -17.89 3.16
N ARG A 117 -6.85 -18.31 2.14
CA ARG A 117 -7.65 -19.54 2.14
C ARG A 117 -7.03 -20.54 1.19
N PHE A 118 -6.30 -21.50 1.73
CA PHE A 118 -5.52 -22.48 0.96
C PHE A 118 -6.24 -23.83 0.95
N GLU A 119 -6.21 -24.50 -0.21
CA GLU A 119 -6.69 -25.86 -0.30
C GLU A 119 -5.56 -26.83 0.06
N VAL A 120 -5.84 -27.75 0.98
CA VAL A 120 -4.92 -28.80 1.44
C VAL A 120 -5.67 -30.10 1.61
N GLU A 121 -4.94 -31.19 1.60
CA GLU A 121 -5.48 -32.52 1.90
C GLU A 121 -5.34 -32.80 3.42
N ILE A 122 -6.47 -33.07 4.08
CA ILE A 122 -6.54 -33.45 5.48
C ILE A 122 -7.29 -34.78 5.57
N ASP A 123 -6.66 -35.82 6.11
CA ASP A 123 -7.18 -37.18 6.21
C ASP A 123 -7.75 -37.70 4.86
N GLY A 124 -7.02 -37.47 3.78
CA GLY A 124 -7.40 -37.90 2.42
C GLY A 124 -8.58 -37.15 1.81
N LYS A 125 -8.92 -35.97 2.35
CA LYS A 125 -10.04 -35.14 1.85
C LYS A 125 -9.58 -33.70 1.62
N PRO A 126 -9.99 -33.07 0.51
CA PRO A 126 -9.69 -31.65 0.27
C PRO A 126 -10.41 -30.78 1.31
N ARG A 127 -9.67 -29.87 1.92
CA ARG A 127 -10.15 -28.90 2.90
C ARG A 127 -9.54 -27.54 2.63
N VAL A 128 -10.28 -26.50 2.95
CA VAL A 128 -9.76 -25.12 2.93
C VAL A 128 -9.33 -24.74 4.33
N VAL A 129 -8.11 -24.23 4.44
CA VAL A 129 -7.49 -23.82 5.70
C VAL A 129 -7.03 -22.39 5.66
N GLU A 130 -6.90 -21.78 6.82
CA GLU A 130 -6.17 -20.54 7.06
C GLU A 130 -4.94 -20.87 7.90
N TYR A 131 -3.79 -20.32 7.49
CA TYR A 131 -2.55 -20.45 8.24
C TYR A 131 -2.39 -19.32 9.26
N GLU A 132 -1.64 -19.61 10.32
CA GLU A 132 -1.12 -18.55 11.17
C GLU A 132 0.01 -17.82 10.42
N HIS A 133 0.03 -16.49 10.54
CA HIS A 133 1.07 -15.70 9.92
C HIS A 133 2.37 -15.70 10.72
N ASP A 134 3.47 -15.63 10.02
CA ASP A 134 4.78 -15.33 10.61
C ASP A 134 4.94 -13.82 10.77
N GLY A 135 5.24 -13.39 12.00
CA GLY A 135 5.44 -11.97 12.30
C GLY A 135 6.72 -11.39 11.70
N ASP A 136 7.75 -12.22 11.57
CA ASP A 136 9.07 -11.81 11.07
C ASP A 136 9.09 -11.71 9.53
N LEU A 137 8.24 -12.49 8.86
CA LEU A 137 8.06 -12.46 7.40
C LEU A 137 6.93 -11.51 6.93
N ARG A 138 6.33 -10.77 7.85
CA ARG A 138 5.29 -9.80 7.51
C ARG A 138 5.88 -8.58 6.83
N ASP A 139 5.32 -8.20 5.70
CA ASP A 139 5.73 -7.02 4.94
C ASP A 139 4.54 -6.09 4.64
N THR A 140 4.85 -4.93 4.10
CA THR A 140 3.85 -3.92 3.75
C THR A 140 4.09 -3.39 2.36
N GLU A 141 3.10 -3.56 1.48
CA GLU A 141 3.13 -3.07 0.12
C GLU A 141 2.34 -1.77 -0.06
N GLN A 142 2.81 -0.91 -0.96
CA GLN A 142 2.16 0.32 -1.37
C GLN A 142 1.82 0.23 -2.86
N ILE A 143 0.55 0.07 -3.15
CA ILE A 143 0.03 -0.18 -4.50
C ILE A 143 -0.66 1.09 -5.00
N PRO A 144 -0.29 1.66 -6.16
CA PRO A 144 -0.95 2.84 -6.70
C PRO A 144 -2.47 2.66 -6.80
N LEU A 145 -3.25 3.69 -6.49
CA LEU A 145 -4.72 3.64 -6.68
C LEU A 145 -5.12 3.47 -8.16
N THR A 146 -4.20 3.80 -9.06
CA THR A 146 -4.37 3.69 -10.52
C THR A 146 -3.85 2.37 -11.08
N GLU A 147 -3.48 1.42 -10.22
CA GLU A 147 -2.98 0.11 -10.65
C GLU A 147 -4.05 -0.68 -11.41
N ASP A 148 -3.72 -1.09 -12.63
CA ASP A 148 -4.61 -1.88 -13.47
C ASP A 148 -4.88 -3.26 -12.85
N GLY A 149 -6.16 -3.61 -12.66
CA GLY A 149 -6.58 -4.82 -11.98
C GLY A 149 -6.46 -4.77 -10.45
N GLY A 150 -6.00 -3.63 -9.91
CA GLY A 150 -5.98 -3.36 -8.47
C GLY A 150 -5.00 -4.21 -7.67
N ILE A 151 -5.29 -4.38 -6.38
CA ILE A 151 -4.39 -5.03 -5.41
C ILE A 151 -4.03 -6.47 -5.82
N GLU A 152 -4.99 -7.24 -6.29
CA GLU A 152 -4.78 -8.66 -6.57
C GLU A 152 -3.93 -8.88 -7.82
N ALA A 153 -4.09 -8.04 -8.84
CA ALA A 153 -3.25 -8.08 -10.03
C ALA A 153 -1.80 -7.70 -9.69
N PHE A 154 -1.61 -6.67 -8.87
CA PHE A 154 -0.29 -6.28 -8.37
C PHE A 154 0.39 -7.42 -7.62
N LEU A 155 -0.31 -8.02 -6.64
CA LEU A 155 0.25 -9.12 -5.85
C LEU A 155 0.61 -10.33 -6.73
N THR A 156 -0.22 -10.66 -7.71
CA THR A 156 0.04 -11.78 -8.62
C THR A 156 1.27 -11.52 -9.47
N ARG A 157 1.52 -10.29 -9.88
CA ARG A 157 2.65 -9.93 -10.73
C ARG A 157 3.94 -9.72 -9.95
N GLU A 158 3.88 -9.05 -8.80
CA GLU A 158 5.07 -8.56 -8.10
C GLU A 158 5.43 -9.39 -6.86
N VAL A 159 4.47 -9.97 -6.15
CA VAL A 159 4.70 -10.62 -4.86
C VAL A 159 4.73 -12.15 -4.99
N LEU A 160 3.72 -12.74 -5.61
CA LEU A 160 3.60 -14.21 -5.68
C LEU A 160 4.73 -14.92 -6.42
N PRO A 161 5.42 -14.35 -7.42
CA PRO A 161 6.59 -14.97 -8.03
C PRO A 161 7.76 -15.16 -7.05
N HIS A 162 7.83 -14.34 -5.99
CA HIS A 162 8.89 -14.37 -4.97
C HIS A 162 8.43 -15.03 -3.66
N ALA A 163 7.14 -15.00 -3.38
CA ALA A 163 6.51 -15.53 -2.18
C ALA A 163 5.15 -16.15 -2.55
N GLY A 164 5.18 -17.35 -3.13
CA GLY A 164 3.99 -18.04 -3.66
C GLY A 164 2.94 -18.42 -2.61
N ASP A 165 3.31 -18.39 -1.34
CA ASP A 165 2.44 -18.64 -0.18
C ASP A 165 1.95 -17.36 0.51
N ALA A 166 2.23 -16.19 -0.07
CA ALA A 166 1.83 -14.90 0.49
C ALA A 166 0.34 -14.60 0.27
N TRP A 167 -0.25 -13.88 1.23
CA TRP A 167 -1.63 -13.39 1.13
C TRP A 167 -1.79 -12.03 1.78
N TYR A 168 -2.92 -11.36 1.55
CA TYR A 168 -3.30 -10.13 2.26
C TYR A 168 -4.72 -10.21 2.81
N LEU A 169 -4.99 -9.47 3.88
CA LEU A 169 -6.31 -9.37 4.49
C LEU A 169 -6.99 -8.08 4.06
N GLY A 170 -8.15 -8.20 3.40
CA GLY A 170 -8.88 -7.06 2.82
C GLY A 170 -9.36 -6.04 3.85
N ASP A 171 -9.64 -6.46 5.07
CA ASP A 171 -10.03 -5.61 6.21
C ASP A 171 -8.89 -4.70 6.72
N LYS A 172 -7.66 -5.02 6.36
CA LYS A 172 -6.45 -4.25 6.72
C LYS A 172 -5.97 -3.31 5.61
N VAL A 173 -6.69 -3.23 4.50
CA VAL A 173 -6.37 -2.28 3.43
C VAL A 173 -6.64 -0.86 3.89
N LYS A 174 -5.64 0.01 3.77
CA LYS A 174 -5.73 1.43 4.13
C LYS A 174 -5.53 2.28 2.90
N ASP A 175 -6.54 3.06 2.56
CA ASP A 175 -6.40 4.16 1.59
C ASP A 175 -5.60 5.31 2.21
N ARG A 176 -4.52 5.73 1.56
CA ARG A 176 -3.59 6.76 2.02
C ARG A 176 -3.63 8.04 1.17
N LEU A 177 -4.66 8.23 0.35
CA LEU A 177 -4.82 9.45 -0.44
C LEU A 177 -4.72 10.71 0.43
N ARG A 178 -5.35 10.69 1.62
CA ARG A 178 -5.41 11.85 2.53
C ARG A 178 -4.13 12.11 3.32
N SER A 179 -3.25 11.13 3.50
CA SER A 179 -2.13 11.27 4.43
C SER A 179 -0.83 11.81 3.81
N LYS A 180 -0.74 11.92 2.48
CA LYS A 180 0.45 12.43 1.77
C LYS A 180 0.24 13.75 1.05
N LEU A 181 -1.00 14.22 0.87
CA LEU A 181 -1.24 15.57 0.37
C LEU A 181 -0.98 16.57 1.50
N PRO A 182 -0.20 17.64 1.25
CA PRO A 182 0.00 18.70 2.26
C PRO A 182 -1.35 19.22 2.76
N PRO A 183 -1.47 19.63 4.02
CA PRO A 183 -2.72 20.18 4.59
C PRO A 183 -3.34 21.30 3.77
N LEU A 184 -2.51 22.10 3.10
CA LEU A 184 -2.94 23.19 2.20
C LEU A 184 -3.76 22.70 0.99
N LEU A 185 -3.52 21.50 0.48
CA LEU A 185 -4.28 20.92 -0.64
C LEU A 185 -5.60 20.30 -0.19
N LEU A 186 -5.73 19.97 1.10
CA LEU A 186 -6.96 19.41 1.69
C LEU A 186 -7.98 20.48 2.07
N GLN A 187 -7.56 21.72 2.32
CA GLN A 187 -8.45 22.83 2.72
C GLN A 187 -9.23 23.44 1.55
N ALA A 188 -8.79 23.23 0.31
CA ALA A 188 -9.49 23.80 -0.86
C ALA A 188 -10.88 23.19 -1.14
N ASP A 189 -11.27 22.07 -0.51
CA ASP A 189 -12.53 21.38 -0.76
C ASP A 189 -13.63 21.63 0.30
N THR A 190 -13.36 22.36 1.39
CA THR A 190 -14.32 22.48 2.52
C THR A 190 -15.16 23.73 2.52
N ASP A 191 -14.87 24.74 1.69
CA ASP A 191 -15.57 26.03 1.73
C ASP A 191 -16.59 26.28 0.62
N ALA A 192 -16.91 25.27 -0.20
CA ALA A 192 -17.99 25.37 -1.17
C ALA A 192 -19.34 24.98 -0.54
N LYS A 193 -19.91 25.83 0.31
CA LYS A 193 -21.34 25.78 0.61
C LYS A 193 -22.12 26.24 -0.63
N PRO A 194 -23.13 25.48 -1.11
CA PRO A 194 -23.98 25.93 -2.18
C PRO A 194 -24.84 27.10 -1.68
N ARG A 195 -24.86 28.17 -2.45
CA ARG A 195 -25.93 29.21 -2.39
C ARG A 195 -27.10 28.75 -3.20
#